data_d812bc5b2192e721597669d2da8927cd
#
_entry.id   d812bc5b2192e721597669d2da8927cd
#
_cell.length_a   1.000
_cell.length_b   1.000
_cell.length_c   1.000
_cell.angle_alpha   90.00
_cell.angle_beta   90.00
_cell.angle_gamma   90.00
#
_symmetry.space_group_name_H-M   'P 1'
#
loop_
_entity.id
_entity.type
_entity.pdbx_description
1 polymer ?
#
loop_
_entity_poly.entity_id
_entity_poly.type
_entity_poly.pdbx_seq_one_letter_code
_entity_poly.pdbx_strand_id
1 'polypeptide(L)'
;MVLVACGPTSPKHGGDDGGTNGDPDSGDIVCPRQCSDDLHTIEDCHGIAVETCTGNTACEPDSNTCQDACVAAEANHRSVGCDFYATQMDSSANGYCYAMFVANTWTAPAHIAVEYMGQQLPVASFARLTQGSGPTLTYTAYDEINGLPPGEVAILFLAGQPNASLTCPVTPAVQSAQLGGTRIQSSFHVTTDVPVQSYQINPYGGGRAAVTAASLLLPTSVWDTDYVAVNVSPQSVAGSPSLNIVAREDNTAVTLTPNAAVAGGAGIPASAAGSPVTITLNKGQNAQITQGTELTGSVITSTKPIGFMAGHTCMNMPASTSYCDHGEQMIPPVKALGSSYVGVMYRPRVAQETSTYWRIVGAVDGTTLTYSTTVGGPTTINKGEQVTFQTGTPFVVQSQDSDHPFMLFTYMTSSTAVSEGYGDPDFVTSVPPAQYLEAYVFFADPTYPETNLVVVRAKDTDGQFKDVNLDCLGPLTGWQPIDANYEYTRTDLITGNFMAVGNCSTGRHEIKSDAPFGLWVWGWGTPLTTTFTKNVSYGYPGGMNVAPINAVIL
;
A
#
# COMPACT_ATOMS: atom_id res chain seq x y z
N MET A 1 38.50 1.91 16.96
CA MET A 1 38.69 2.65 15.72
C MET A 1 37.66 3.76 15.76
N VAL A 2 38.12 5.00 15.90
CA VAL A 2 37.26 6.14 16.28
C VAL A 2 36.59 6.67 15.02
N LEU A 3 35.27 6.67 14.96
CA LEU A 3 34.47 7.35 13.93
C LEU A 3 34.23 8.78 14.40
N VAL A 4 34.72 9.73 13.61
CA VAL A 4 34.48 11.16 13.82
C VAL A 4 33.22 11.55 13.05
N ALA A 5 32.19 11.99 13.77
CA ALA A 5 31.01 12.59 13.19
C ALA A 5 31.31 14.06 12.84
N CYS A 6 31.15 14.45 11.57
CA CYS A 6 31.14 15.84 11.12
C CYS A 6 29.72 16.36 11.09
N GLY A 7 29.39 17.27 12.01
CA GLY A 7 28.16 18.06 11.94
C GLY A 7 28.40 19.38 11.18
N PRO A 8 27.36 20.01 10.61
CA PRO A 8 27.52 21.21 9.81
C PRO A 8 27.73 22.45 10.69
N THR A 9 28.75 23.23 10.38
CA THR A 9 29.01 24.55 10.99
C THR A 9 28.45 25.65 10.08
N SER A 10 27.59 26.49 10.66
CA SER A 10 27.09 27.71 10.02
C SER A 10 28.17 28.76 9.78
N PRO A 11 28.13 29.51 8.66
CA PRO A 11 29.07 30.59 8.41
C PRO A 11 28.59 31.91 9.08
N LYS A 12 29.54 32.59 9.73
CA LYS A 12 29.37 33.96 10.23
C LYS A 12 29.66 34.96 9.11
N HIS A 13 28.78 35.95 8.96
CA HIS A 13 29.04 37.15 8.18
C HIS A 13 30.12 38.05 8.84
N GLY A 14 30.92 38.66 7.99
CA GLY A 14 31.79 39.78 8.39
C GLY A 14 32.71 40.29 7.28
N GLY A 15 32.39 41.51 6.75
CA GLY A 15 33.35 42.55 6.39
C GLY A 15 33.98 42.56 5.01
N ASP A 16 33.56 43.56 4.22
CA ASP A 16 34.28 44.09 3.03
C ASP A 16 35.74 44.37 3.32
N ASP A 17 36.63 44.01 2.39
CA ASP A 17 37.76 44.87 1.97
C ASP A 17 38.32 44.40 0.61
N GLY A 18 38.43 45.33 -0.33
CA GLY A 18 38.87 45.09 -1.69
C GLY A 18 40.39 44.75 -1.77
N GLY A 19 40.71 43.78 -2.58
CA GLY A 19 42.09 43.39 -2.91
C GLY A 19 42.11 42.49 -4.12
N THR A 20 42.42 43.05 -5.27
CA THR A 20 42.78 42.33 -6.50
C THR A 20 44.02 41.50 -6.30
N ASN A 21 43.91 40.15 -6.29
CA ASN A 21 44.97 39.23 -6.75
C ASN A 21 44.28 37.90 -7.07
N GLY A 22 44.43 37.44 -8.31
CA GLY A 22 43.94 36.17 -8.78
C GLY A 22 44.54 35.00 -8.01
N ASP A 23 43.68 34.24 -7.33
CA ASP A 23 44.03 32.96 -6.72
C ASP A 23 43.74 31.86 -7.75
N PRO A 24 44.74 31.06 -8.17
CA PRO A 24 44.58 30.00 -9.16
C PRO A 24 44.08 28.67 -8.57
N ASP A 25 43.34 28.71 -7.48
CA ASP A 25 42.87 27.48 -6.79
C ASP A 25 41.38 27.53 -6.40
N SER A 26 40.55 28.09 -7.27
CA SER A 26 39.12 27.74 -7.23
C SER A 26 38.95 26.40 -7.96
N GLY A 27 39.28 25.30 -7.27
CA GLY A 27 38.81 24.01 -7.68
C GLY A 27 37.28 24.12 -7.78
N ASP A 28 36.73 23.96 -8.96
CA ASP A 28 35.28 23.83 -9.15
C ASP A 28 34.78 22.81 -8.13
N ILE A 29 34.03 23.26 -7.15
CA ILE A 29 33.28 22.35 -6.25
C ILE A 29 32.34 21.62 -7.19
N VAL A 30 32.71 20.42 -7.63
CA VAL A 30 31.85 19.58 -8.44
C VAL A 30 30.64 19.27 -7.57
N CYS A 31 29.57 19.97 -7.88
CA CYS A 31 28.28 19.76 -7.25
C CYS A 31 27.86 18.31 -7.49
N PRO A 32 27.66 17.49 -6.45
CA PRO A 32 27.28 16.10 -6.63
C PRO A 32 25.92 16.04 -7.35
N ARG A 33 25.84 15.13 -8.31
CA ARG A 33 24.59 14.84 -9.02
C ARG A 33 23.71 13.95 -8.15
N GLN A 34 22.41 14.09 -8.28
CA GLN A 34 21.40 13.27 -7.63
C GLN A 34 20.24 13.01 -8.59
N CYS A 35 19.46 11.96 -8.35
CA CYS A 35 18.23 11.71 -9.06
C CYS A 35 17.11 12.59 -8.51
N SER A 36 16.23 13.09 -9.41
CA SER A 36 14.92 13.61 -9.00
C SER A 36 14.08 12.50 -8.37
N ASP A 37 13.10 12.86 -7.54
CA ASP A 37 12.26 11.88 -6.84
C ASP A 37 11.44 11.00 -7.79
N ASP A 38 11.05 11.52 -8.94
CA ASP A 38 10.35 10.78 -9.98
C ASP A 38 11.28 9.96 -10.90
N LEU A 39 12.59 10.00 -10.67
CA LEU A 39 13.64 9.35 -11.45
C LEU A 39 13.75 9.81 -12.91
N HIS A 40 13.08 10.88 -13.32
CA HIS A 40 13.10 11.34 -14.71
C HIS A 40 14.29 12.23 -15.02
N THR A 41 14.89 12.87 -14.02
CA THR A 41 16.01 13.80 -14.22
C THR A 41 17.18 13.51 -13.31
N ILE A 42 18.36 13.84 -13.79
CA ILE A 42 19.57 13.97 -12.98
C ILE A 42 19.72 15.44 -12.66
N GLU A 43 19.79 15.77 -11.39
CA GLU A 43 19.86 17.13 -10.86
C GLU A 43 21.24 17.42 -10.28
N ASP A 44 21.60 18.69 -10.21
CA ASP A 44 22.74 19.14 -9.41
C ASP A 44 22.34 19.29 -7.92
N CYS A 45 23.28 19.64 -7.06
CA CYS A 45 23.03 19.82 -5.63
C CYS A 45 22.12 21.01 -5.28
N HIS A 46 21.63 21.77 -6.26
CA HIS A 46 20.66 22.84 -6.12
C HIS A 46 19.27 22.43 -6.65
N GLY A 47 19.09 21.16 -7.06
CA GLY A 47 17.84 20.68 -7.66
C GLY A 47 17.63 21.16 -9.12
N ILE A 48 18.69 21.60 -9.80
CA ILE A 48 18.59 22.02 -11.20
C ILE A 48 18.87 20.81 -12.10
N ALA A 49 17.91 20.50 -12.99
CA ALA A 49 18.05 19.41 -13.94
C ALA A 49 19.25 19.62 -14.86
N VAL A 50 20.20 18.69 -14.86
CA VAL A 50 21.39 18.68 -15.73
C VAL A 50 21.26 17.68 -16.86
N GLU A 51 20.42 16.65 -16.69
CA GLU A 51 20.13 15.66 -17.73
C GLU A 51 18.72 15.11 -17.52
N THR A 52 18.01 14.79 -18.60
CA THR A 52 16.68 14.15 -18.56
C THR A 52 16.79 12.76 -19.17
N CYS A 53 16.39 11.75 -18.41
CA CYS A 53 16.26 10.38 -18.89
C CYS A 53 14.96 10.24 -19.70
N THR A 54 15.02 9.59 -20.86
CA THR A 54 13.90 9.53 -21.81
C THR A 54 13.55 8.10 -22.21
N GLY A 55 12.31 7.88 -22.66
CA GLY A 55 11.83 6.56 -23.07
C GLY A 55 11.79 5.60 -21.87
N ASN A 56 12.43 4.44 -22.00
CA ASN A 56 12.50 3.41 -20.97
C ASN A 56 13.75 3.55 -20.07
N THR A 57 14.28 4.78 -19.89
CA THR A 57 15.40 5.03 -19.01
C THR A 57 15.03 5.94 -17.84
N ALA A 58 15.69 5.77 -16.70
CA ALA A 58 15.51 6.50 -15.46
C ALA A 58 16.86 6.84 -14.84
N CYS A 59 16.91 7.87 -14.00
CA CYS A 59 18.05 8.11 -13.14
C CYS A 59 18.15 6.98 -12.10
N GLU A 60 19.25 6.25 -12.11
CA GLU A 60 19.54 5.20 -11.14
C GLU A 60 20.23 5.82 -9.92
N PRO A 61 19.66 5.67 -8.69
CA PRO A 61 20.08 6.40 -7.49
C PRO A 61 21.55 6.17 -7.06
N ASP A 62 22.08 4.95 -7.24
CA ASP A 62 23.43 4.62 -6.80
C ASP A 62 24.51 5.21 -7.73
N SER A 63 24.24 5.26 -9.04
CA SER A 63 25.19 5.77 -10.04
C SER A 63 24.95 7.20 -10.48
N ASN A 64 23.74 7.74 -10.24
CA ASN A 64 23.27 9.03 -10.74
C ASN A 64 23.46 9.16 -12.27
N THR A 65 23.11 8.10 -13.00
CA THR A 65 23.14 8.03 -14.47
C THR A 65 21.84 7.46 -15.01
N CYS A 66 21.48 7.79 -16.27
CA CYS A 66 20.31 7.18 -16.90
C CYS A 66 20.58 5.70 -17.21
N GLN A 67 19.80 4.81 -16.58
CA GLN A 67 19.82 3.36 -16.74
C GLN A 67 18.45 2.86 -17.20
N ASP A 68 18.28 1.56 -17.37
CA ASP A 68 16.96 0.95 -17.54
C ASP A 68 16.03 1.37 -16.41
N ALA A 69 14.80 1.79 -16.75
CA ALA A 69 13.87 2.36 -15.77
C ALA A 69 13.46 1.36 -14.66
N CYS A 70 13.37 0.07 -15.01
CA CYS A 70 13.06 -0.96 -14.03
C CYS A 70 14.23 -1.19 -13.06
N VAL A 71 15.47 -1.15 -13.55
CA VAL A 71 16.68 -1.24 -12.71
C VAL A 71 16.76 -0.06 -11.75
N ALA A 72 16.50 1.15 -12.25
CA ALA A 72 16.47 2.35 -11.40
C ALA A 72 15.36 2.30 -10.34
N ALA A 73 14.17 1.80 -10.70
CA ALA A 73 13.06 1.64 -9.76
C ALA A 73 13.37 0.59 -8.68
N GLU A 74 14.09 -0.49 -9.00
CA GLU A 74 14.56 -1.48 -8.02
C GLU A 74 15.50 -0.83 -6.98
N ALA A 75 16.46 -0.02 -7.42
CA ALA A 75 17.37 0.70 -6.53
C ALA A 75 16.68 1.77 -5.68
N ASN A 76 15.56 2.31 -6.12
CA ASN A 76 14.81 3.36 -5.43
C ASN A 76 13.97 2.88 -4.24
N HIS A 77 13.76 1.56 -4.09
CA HIS A 77 13.03 0.96 -2.96
C HIS A 77 11.64 1.55 -2.68
N ARG A 78 10.84 1.88 -3.70
CA ARG A 78 9.48 2.41 -3.57
C ARG A 78 8.42 1.36 -3.95
N SER A 79 7.15 1.69 -3.69
CA SER A 79 6.00 0.88 -4.12
C SER A 79 5.79 0.87 -5.65
N VAL A 80 6.47 1.74 -6.39
CA VAL A 80 6.54 1.74 -7.85
C VAL A 80 7.63 0.77 -8.31
N GLY A 81 7.33 -0.06 -9.32
CA GLY A 81 8.29 -1.04 -9.84
C GLY A 81 7.77 -1.75 -11.08
N CYS A 82 8.48 -2.80 -11.50
CA CYS A 82 8.19 -3.53 -12.73
C CYS A 82 7.84 -5.02 -12.53
N ASP A 83 7.89 -5.53 -11.30
CA ASP A 83 7.72 -6.97 -11.00
C ASP A 83 6.85 -7.14 -9.76
N PHE A 84 5.67 -7.74 -9.94
CA PHE A 84 4.66 -7.88 -8.91
C PHE A 84 4.05 -9.28 -8.89
N TYR A 85 3.52 -9.67 -7.74
CA TYR A 85 2.65 -10.83 -7.62
C TYR A 85 1.29 -10.41 -7.08
N ALA A 86 0.23 -10.82 -7.78
CA ALA A 86 -1.16 -10.65 -7.37
C ALA A 86 -1.73 -12.01 -6.91
N THR A 87 -2.38 -12.03 -5.75
CA THR A 87 -2.82 -13.27 -5.10
C THR A 87 -4.30 -13.22 -4.78
N GLN A 88 -5.11 -14.07 -5.43
CA GLN A 88 -6.50 -14.25 -5.03
C GLN A 88 -6.56 -15.04 -3.72
N MET A 89 -6.73 -14.32 -2.62
CA MET A 89 -6.79 -14.91 -1.28
C MET A 89 -8.14 -15.56 -0.98
N ASP A 90 -8.19 -16.39 0.06
CA ASP A 90 -9.43 -16.99 0.55
C ASP A 90 -10.43 -15.92 0.98
N SER A 91 -11.62 -15.97 0.41
CA SER A 91 -12.70 -15.01 0.62
C SER A 91 -14.05 -15.70 0.58
N SER A 92 -15.02 -15.21 1.34
CA SER A 92 -16.41 -15.67 1.29
C SER A 92 -17.08 -15.38 -0.06
N ALA A 93 -16.49 -14.50 -0.89
CA ALA A 93 -16.90 -14.22 -2.27
C ALA A 93 -16.28 -15.20 -3.28
N ASN A 94 -16.27 -16.49 -2.97
CA ASN A 94 -15.66 -17.52 -3.79
C ASN A 94 -16.18 -17.50 -5.25
N GLY A 95 -15.24 -17.41 -6.18
CA GLY A 95 -15.51 -17.39 -7.63
C GLY A 95 -15.95 -16.02 -8.17
N TYR A 96 -16.06 -14.98 -7.33
CA TYR A 96 -16.30 -13.61 -7.80
C TYR A 96 -15.10 -13.07 -8.58
N CYS A 97 -15.33 -11.98 -9.30
CA CYS A 97 -14.31 -11.35 -10.13
C CYS A 97 -13.14 -10.81 -9.29
N TYR A 98 -11.95 -11.31 -9.54
CA TYR A 98 -10.71 -10.82 -8.94
C TYR A 98 -9.90 -10.03 -9.96
N ALA A 99 -9.40 -8.86 -9.58
CA ALA A 99 -8.68 -7.99 -10.49
C ALA A 99 -7.44 -7.35 -9.84
N MET A 100 -6.49 -6.97 -10.74
CA MET A 100 -5.34 -6.15 -10.41
C MET A 100 -5.38 -4.88 -11.27
N PHE A 101 -5.03 -3.75 -10.69
CA PHE A 101 -4.86 -2.48 -11.39
C PHE A 101 -3.38 -2.22 -11.64
N VAL A 102 -3.05 -1.82 -12.85
CA VAL A 102 -1.71 -1.40 -13.27
C VAL A 102 -1.81 0.02 -13.76
N ALA A 103 -1.26 0.96 -12.99
CA ALA A 103 -1.22 2.39 -13.33
C ALA A 103 0.14 2.73 -13.94
N ASN A 104 0.18 3.16 -15.18
CA ASN A 104 1.41 3.61 -15.81
C ASN A 104 1.80 4.98 -15.24
N THR A 105 2.85 4.98 -14.43
CA THR A 105 3.43 6.19 -13.81
C THR A 105 4.56 6.77 -14.65
N TRP A 106 4.92 6.10 -15.76
CA TRP A 106 6.07 6.46 -16.58
C TRP A 106 5.70 7.36 -17.77
N THR A 107 6.71 7.91 -18.43
CA THR A 107 6.55 8.78 -19.61
C THR A 107 6.49 8.02 -20.93
N ALA A 108 6.77 6.71 -20.91
CA ALA A 108 6.65 5.81 -22.05
C ALA A 108 5.49 4.81 -21.83
N PRO A 109 4.93 4.21 -22.90
CA PRO A 109 3.93 3.15 -22.75
C PRO A 109 4.47 1.94 -22.00
N ALA A 110 3.64 1.34 -21.13
CA ALA A 110 3.99 0.14 -20.36
C ALA A 110 3.47 -1.12 -21.06
N HIS A 111 4.34 -2.05 -21.38
CA HIS A 111 3.95 -3.38 -21.88
C HIS A 111 3.82 -4.36 -20.71
N ILE A 112 2.65 -4.95 -20.59
CA ILE A 112 2.29 -5.82 -19.46
C ILE A 112 2.41 -7.28 -19.88
N ALA A 113 3.11 -8.09 -19.08
CA ALA A 113 3.13 -9.54 -19.19
C ALA A 113 2.56 -10.17 -17.92
N VAL A 114 1.82 -11.28 -18.08
CA VAL A 114 1.21 -12.02 -16.97
C VAL A 114 1.50 -13.50 -17.11
N GLU A 115 2.07 -14.07 -16.06
CA GLU A 115 2.33 -15.51 -15.96
C GLU A 115 1.50 -16.12 -14.82
N TYR A 116 0.94 -17.30 -15.03
CA TYR A 116 0.27 -18.07 -13.98
C TYR A 116 0.60 -19.55 -14.14
N MET A 117 1.10 -20.16 -13.05
CA MET A 117 1.53 -21.58 -13.03
C MET A 117 2.53 -21.93 -14.16
N GLY A 118 3.48 -21.04 -14.46
CA GLY A 118 4.50 -21.20 -15.50
C GLY A 118 3.98 -21.00 -16.93
N GLN A 119 2.75 -20.51 -17.12
CA GLN A 119 2.15 -20.24 -18.43
C GLN A 119 1.99 -18.73 -18.64
N GLN A 120 2.50 -18.21 -19.76
CA GLN A 120 2.22 -16.84 -20.20
C GLN A 120 0.77 -16.74 -20.65
N LEU A 121 0.09 -15.70 -20.22
CA LEU A 121 -1.32 -15.45 -20.51
C LEU A 121 -1.50 -14.32 -21.53
N PRO A 122 -2.49 -14.41 -22.46
CA PRO A 122 -2.74 -13.40 -23.47
C PRO A 122 -3.43 -12.16 -22.86
N VAL A 123 -2.65 -11.15 -22.46
CA VAL A 123 -3.10 -10.01 -21.66
C VAL A 123 -4.24 -9.23 -22.32
N ALA A 124 -4.22 -8.99 -23.64
CA ALA A 124 -5.31 -8.31 -24.35
C ALA A 124 -6.68 -8.98 -24.19
N SER A 125 -6.72 -10.27 -23.88
CA SER A 125 -7.99 -10.99 -23.72
C SER A 125 -8.74 -10.57 -22.45
N PHE A 126 -8.03 -10.22 -21.36
CA PHE A 126 -8.60 -9.97 -20.05
C PHE A 126 -8.25 -8.59 -19.44
N ALA A 127 -7.35 -7.82 -20.06
CA ALA A 127 -7.01 -6.48 -19.62
C ALA A 127 -7.90 -5.43 -20.29
N ARG A 128 -8.33 -4.43 -19.54
CA ARG A 128 -9.20 -3.34 -20.01
C ARG A 128 -8.79 -2.00 -19.42
N LEU A 129 -8.97 -0.95 -20.21
CA LEU A 129 -9.00 0.43 -19.76
C LEU A 129 -10.45 0.83 -19.53
N THR A 130 -10.70 1.73 -18.58
CA THR A 130 -12.05 2.17 -18.21
C THR A 130 -12.30 3.62 -18.62
N GLN A 131 -13.57 3.92 -18.97
CA GLN A 131 -14.07 5.27 -19.17
C GLN A 131 -15.43 5.42 -18.48
N GLY A 132 -15.65 6.56 -17.84
CA GLY A 132 -16.86 6.83 -17.07
C GLY A 132 -16.83 6.16 -15.69
N SER A 133 -17.98 6.14 -15.02
CA SER A 133 -18.11 5.58 -13.67
C SER A 133 -19.50 5.01 -13.44
N GLY A 134 -19.63 4.12 -12.49
CA GLY A 134 -20.91 3.52 -12.09
C GLY A 134 -21.72 3.00 -13.28
N PRO A 135 -22.95 3.51 -13.48
CA PRO A 135 -23.82 3.07 -14.57
C PRO A 135 -23.32 3.39 -15.99
N THR A 136 -22.40 4.36 -16.13
CA THR A 136 -21.86 4.81 -17.43
C THR A 136 -20.49 4.19 -17.74
N LEU A 137 -19.98 3.33 -16.85
CA LEU A 137 -18.68 2.69 -16.98
C LEU A 137 -18.64 1.82 -18.23
N THR A 138 -17.63 2.05 -19.06
CA THR A 138 -17.32 1.27 -20.26
C THR A 138 -15.89 0.75 -20.23
N TYR A 139 -15.62 -0.29 -21.01
CA TYR A 139 -14.33 -0.97 -21.05
C TYR A 139 -13.81 -1.04 -22.47
N THR A 140 -12.57 -0.60 -22.69
CA THR A 140 -11.84 -0.77 -23.96
C THR A 140 -10.71 -1.78 -23.76
N ALA A 141 -10.42 -2.58 -24.80
CA ALA A 141 -9.35 -3.58 -24.72
C ALA A 141 -7.98 -2.89 -24.59
N TYR A 142 -7.11 -3.50 -23.77
CA TYR A 142 -5.69 -3.14 -23.73
C TYR A 142 -5.03 -3.50 -25.06
N ASP A 143 -4.19 -2.62 -25.59
CA ASP A 143 -3.43 -2.81 -26.81
C ASP A 143 -2.03 -3.32 -26.47
N GLU A 144 -1.78 -4.63 -26.68
CA GLU A 144 -0.48 -5.25 -26.42
C GLU A 144 0.65 -4.72 -27.31
N ILE A 145 0.32 -4.18 -28.50
CA ILE A 145 1.32 -3.69 -29.47
C ILE A 145 1.82 -2.31 -29.05
N ASN A 146 0.91 -1.43 -28.65
CA ASN A 146 1.22 -0.06 -28.30
C ASN A 146 1.46 0.15 -26.80
N GLY A 147 1.19 -0.86 -25.97
CA GLY A 147 1.31 -0.78 -24.52
C GLY A 147 0.23 0.06 -23.84
N LEU A 148 0.29 0.15 -22.52
CA LEU A 148 -0.54 1.03 -21.71
C LEU A 148 0.00 2.45 -21.80
N PRO A 149 -0.75 3.44 -22.33
CA PRO A 149 -0.24 4.80 -22.47
C PRO A 149 0.19 5.42 -21.13
N PRO A 150 1.11 6.39 -21.12
CA PRO A 150 1.44 7.20 -19.97
C PRO A 150 0.18 7.78 -19.30
N GLY A 151 0.09 7.64 -17.98
CA GLY A 151 -1.03 8.16 -17.21
C GLY A 151 -2.33 7.37 -17.28
N GLU A 152 -2.37 6.24 -17.97
CA GLU A 152 -3.55 5.37 -18.03
C GLU A 152 -3.47 4.22 -17.03
N VAL A 153 -4.62 3.60 -16.74
CA VAL A 153 -4.73 2.43 -15.87
C VAL A 153 -5.37 1.27 -16.62
N ALA A 154 -4.70 0.14 -16.60
CA ALA A 154 -5.25 -1.13 -17.05
C ALA A 154 -5.80 -1.92 -15.86
N ILE A 155 -7.01 -2.47 -15.99
CA ILE A 155 -7.60 -3.44 -15.08
C ILE A 155 -7.39 -4.83 -15.67
N LEU A 156 -6.62 -5.66 -14.97
CA LEU A 156 -6.40 -7.06 -15.33
C LEU A 156 -7.43 -7.92 -14.60
N PHE A 157 -8.41 -8.45 -15.32
CA PHE A 157 -9.39 -9.40 -14.77
C PHE A 157 -8.77 -10.78 -14.67
N LEU A 158 -8.12 -11.07 -13.54
CA LEU A 158 -7.24 -12.23 -13.39
C LEU A 158 -7.99 -13.53 -13.16
N ALA A 159 -9.06 -13.52 -12.36
CA ALA A 159 -9.82 -14.73 -12.08
C ALA A 159 -11.31 -14.45 -11.84
N GLY A 160 -12.17 -15.45 -12.09
CA GLY A 160 -13.59 -15.37 -11.81
C GLY A 160 -14.36 -16.53 -12.45
N GLN A 161 -15.43 -16.98 -11.81
CA GLN A 161 -16.26 -18.06 -12.35
C GLN A 161 -17.42 -17.51 -13.19
N PRO A 162 -17.75 -18.14 -14.33
CA PRO A 162 -18.78 -17.63 -15.24
C PRO A 162 -20.21 -17.68 -14.64
N ASN A 163 -20.42 -18.49 -13.60
CA ASN A 163 -21.71 -18.65 -12.92
C ASN A 163 -21.72 -18.03 -11.52
N ALA A 164 -20.71 -17.24 -11.16
CA ALA A 164 -20.72 -16.50 -9.89
C ALA A 164 -21.80 -15.42 -9.88
N SER A 165 -22.27 -15.04 -8.70
CA SER A 165 -23.23 -13.93 -8.54
C SER A 165 -22.68 -12.59 -9.03
N LEU A 166 -21.34 -12.43 -8.99
CA LEU A 166 -20.61 -11.31 -9.57
C LEU A 166 -19.56 -11.83 -10.56
N THR A 167 -19.84 -11.67 -11.85
CA THR A 167 -18.90 -12.02 -12.93
C THR A 167 -18.02 -10.84 -13.30
N CYS A 168 -16.82 -11.13 -13.83
CA CYS A 168 -15.99 -10.10 -14.43
C CYS A 168 -16.68 -9.48 -15.66
N PRO A 169 -16.40 -8.20 -15.99
CA PRO A 169 -16.94 -7.52 -17.18
C PRO A 169 -16.56 -8.19 -18.49
N VAL A 170 -15.45 -8.91 -18.50
CA VAL A 170 -14.96 -9.72 -19.62
C VAL A 170 -14.51 -11.09 -19.12
N THR A 171 -14.25 -12.03 -20.02
CA THR A 171 -13.69 -13.33 -19.64
C THR A 171 -12.37 -13.13 -18.90
N PRO A 172 -12.25 -13.59 -17.64
CA PRO A 172 -11.01 -13.45 -16.88
C PRO A 172 -9.91 -14.36 -17.41
N ALA A 173 -8.67 -14.11 -17.02
CA ALA A 173 -7.49 -14.86 -17.42
C ALA A 173 -7.63 -16.35 -17.06
N VAL A 174 -8.15 -16.66 -15.87
CA VAL A 174 -8.49 -18.03 -15.44
C VAL A 174 -9.87 -18.05 -14.81
N GLN A 175 -10.53 -19.22 -14.82
CA GLN A 175 -11.89 -19.33 -14.26
C GLN A 175 -11.92 -19.21 -12.75
N SER A 176 -10.90 -19.67 -12.04
CA SER A 176 -10.78 -19.50 -10.59
C SER A 176 -9.34 -19.77 -10.18
N ALA A 177 -8.78 -18.86 -9.38
CA ALA A 177 -7.50 -19.05 -8.71
C ALA A 177 -7.67 -19.19 -7.18
N GLN A 178 -8.87 -18.88 -6.67
CA GLN A 178 -9.16 -18.99 -5.23
C GLN A 178 -9.30 -20.45 -4.81
N LEU A 179 -8.52 -20.82 -3.80
CA LEU A 179 -8.63 -22.10 -3.11
C LEU A 179 -8.82 -21.81 -1.62
N GLY A 180 -9.94 -22.26 -1.06
CA GLY A 180 -10.26 -22.02 0.35
C GLY A 180 -9.43 -22.85 1.33
N GLY A 181 -9.26 -22.33 2.55
CA GLY A 181 -8.59 -22.98 3.67
C GLY A 181 -7.06 -22.94 3.62
N THR A 182 -6.43 -23.67 4.53
CA THR A 182 -4.96 -23.73 4.66
C THR A 182 -4.35 -24.63 3.58
N ARG A 183 -3.51 -24.04 2.68
CA ARG A 183 -2.88 -24.76 1.56
C ARG A 183 -1.81 -23.95 0.84
N ILE A 184 -1.04 -24.64 0.00
CA ILE A 184 -0.23 -24.01 -1.03
C ILE A 184 -1.09 -23.82 -2.30
N GLN A 185 -1.04 -22.62 -2.88
CA GLN A 185 -1.69 -22.24 -4.13
C GLN A 185 -0.75 -21.40 -5.01
N SER A 186 -1.22 -20.87 -6.13
CA SER A 186 -0.41 -20.06 -7.05
C SER A 186 -0.91 -18.62 -7.11
N SER A 187 0.03 -17.69 -7.26
CA SER A 187 -0.20 -16.25 -7.51
C SER A 187 0.06 -15.94 -8.98
N PHE A 188 -0.49 -14.83 -9.46
CA PHE A 188 -0.19 -14.28 -10.77
C PHE A 188 1.10 -13.47 -10.69
N HIS A 189 2.05 -13.74 -11.56
CA HIS A 189 3.25 -12.96 -11.73
C HIS A 189 3.03 -11.93 -12.84
N VAL A 190 3.14 -10.66 -12.53
CA VAL A 190 2.86 -9.53 -13.44
C VAL A 190 4.11 -8.70 -13.58
N THR A 191 4.58 -8.53 -14.81
CA THR A 191 5.78 -7.73 -15.11
C THR A 191 5.48 -6.67 -16.15
N THR A 192 6.24 -5.57 -16.10
CA THR A 192 6.19 -4.47 -17.06
C THR A 192 7.59 -4.07 -17.50
N ASP A 193 7.71 -3.37 -18.60
CA ASP A 193 8.99 -2.88 -19.15
C ASP A 193 9.33 -1.43 -18.75
N VAL A 194 8.42 -0.79 -17.99
CA VAL A 194 8.64 0.49 -17.31
C VAL A 194 7.95 0.47 -15.94
N PRO A 195 8.38 1.29 -14.97
CA PRO A 195 7.81 1.30 -13.63
C PRO A 195 6.32 1.67 -13.62
N VAL A 196 5.55 0.92 -12.83
CA VAL A 196 4.12 1.13 -12.63
C VAL A 196 3.77 1.10 -11.15
N GLN A 197 2.64 1.68 -10.79
CA GLN A 197 2.02 1.48 -9.48
C GLN A 197 0.94 0.41 -9.62
N SER A 198 0.86 -0.51 -8.66
CA SER A 198 -0.08 -1.62 -8.74
C SER A 198 -0.90 -1.81 -7.48
N TYR A 199 -2.17 -2.21 -7.66
CA TYR A 199 -3.13 -2.52 -6.61
C TYR A 199 -3.89 -3.79 -6.99
N GLN A 200 -4.41 -4.51 -6.00
CA GLN A 200 -5.37 -5.58 -6.25
C GLN A 200 -6.69 -5.32 -5.52
N ILE A 201 -7.77 -5.89 -6.00
CA ILE A 201 -9.10 -5.85 -5.39
C ILE A 201 -9.77 -7.23 -5.47
N ASN A 202 -10.34 -7.66 -4.36
CA ASN A 202 -10.98 -8.97 -4.24
C ASN A 202 -12.28 -8.86 -3.43
N PRO A 203 -13.46 -8.99 -4.08
CA PRO A 203 -13.69 -8.99 -5.52
C PRO A 203 -13.76 -7.59 -6.15
N TYR A 204 -13.58 -7.50 -7.46
CA TYR A 204 -13.82 -6.32 -8.28
C TYR A 204 -15.32 -6.11 -8.51
N GLY A 205 -15.75 -4.83 -8.58
CA GLY A 205 -17.08 -4.45 -9.03
C GLY A 205 -17.93 -3.77 -7.96
N GLY A 206 -17.30 -3.26 -6.92
CA GLY A 206 -17.80 -2.39 -5.85
C GLY A 206 -19.29 -2.43 -5.63
N GLY A 207 -20.02 -1.63 -6.40
CA GLY A 207 -21.46 -1.50 -6.27
C GLY A 207 -22.32 -2.74 -6.55
N ARG A 208 -21.76 -3.80 -7.11
CA ARG A 208 -22.44 -5.11 -7.28
C ARG A 208 -21.78 -6.22 -6.48
N ALA A 209 -20.60 -5.94 -5.95
CA ALA A 209 -19.88 -6.87 -5.10
C ALA A 209 -20.45 -6.89 -3.68
N ALA A 210 -20.13 -7.92 -2.96
CA ALA A 210 -20.17 -8.00 -1.52
C ALA A 210 -18.82 -8.53 -1.07
N VAL A 211 -18.44 -8.27 0.17
CA VAL A 211 -17.19 -8.73 0.78
C VAL A 211 -15.92 -8.26 0.06
N THR A 212 -15.85 -6.96 -0.22
CA THR A 212 -14.77 -6.33 -0.97
C THR A 212 -13.60 -5.90 -0.06
N ALA A 213 -12.38 -5.90 -0.62
CA ALA A 213 -11.19 -5.26 -0.06
C ALA A 213 -10.21 -4.94 -1.17
N ALA A 214 -9.31 -3.99 -0.93
CA ALA A 214 -8.22 -3.67 -1.83
C ALA A 214 -6.88 -3.55 -1.08
N SER A 215 -5.79 -3.74 -1.80
CA SER A 215 -4.43 -3.61 -1.28
C SER A 215 -3.50 -2.94 -2.27
N LEU A 216 -2.66 -2.04 -1.79
CA LEU A 216 -1.44 -1.66 -2.48
C LEU A 216 -0.56 -2.92 -2.65
N LEU A 217 0.00 -3.13 -3.85
CA LEU A 217 1.00 -4.17 -4.09
C LEU A 217 2.40 -3.56 -4.05
N LEU A 218 3.31 -4.23 -3.34
CA LEU A 218 4.71 -3.86 -3.30
C LEU A 218 5.48 -4.71 -4.33
N PRO A 219 6.35 -4.08 -5.15
CA PRO A 219 7.15 -4.81 -6.13
C PRO A 219 8.15 -5.76 -5.43
N THR A 220 8.56 -6.81 -6.14
CA THR A 220 9.47 -7.83 -5.58
C THR A 220 10.83 -7.29 -5.17
N SER A 221 11.24 -6.13 -5.70
CA SER A 221 12.49 -5.43 -5.37
C SER A 221 12.57 -4.99 -3.91
N VAL A 222 11.42 -4.75 -3.26
CA VAL A 222 11.35 -4.32 -1.85
C VAL A 222 10.96 -5.43 -0.88
N TRP A 223 10.80 -6.67 -1.38
CA TRP A 223 10.56 -7.84 -0.55
C TRP A 223 11.80 -8.21 0.26
N ASP A 224 11.61 -8.89 1.39
CA ASP A 224 12.70 -9.28 2.29
C ASP A 224 12.45 -10.67 2.89
N THR A 225 13.31 -11.04 3.83
CA THR A 225 13.29 -12.34 4.51
C THR A 225 12.61 -12.33 5.87
N ASP A 226 12.32 -11.15 6.44
CA ASP A 226 11.89 -11.01 7.83
C ASP A 226 10.58 -10.23 7.95
N TYR A 227 9.55 -10.87 8.53
CA TYR A 227 8.22 -10.27 8.74
C TYR A 227 7.65 -10.64 10.11
N VAL A 228 6.87 -9.73 10.69
CA VAL A 228 5.92 -10.06 11.75
C VAL A 228 4.56 -10.29 11.11
N ALA A 229 3.99 -11.47 11.35
CA ALA A 229 2.69 -11.82 10.83
C ALA A 229 1.60 -10.90 11.38
N VAL A 230 0.68 -10.50 10.53
CA VAL A 230 -0.51 -9.76 10.90
C VAL A 230 -1.71 -10.42 10.24
N ASN A 231 -2.76 -10.66 11.00
CA ASN A 231 -4.08 -10.93 10.46
C ASN A 231 -4.89 -9.65 10.41
N VAL A 232 -5.78 -9.54 9.44
CA VAL A 232 -6.61 -8.34 9.26
C VAL A 232 -7.50 -8.10 10.46
N SER A 233 -8.09 -9.15 11.01
CA SER A 233 -8.83 -9.09 12.27
C SER A 233 -8.85 -10.47 12.95
N PRO A 234 -9.27 -10.58 14.24
CA PRO A 234 -9.57 -11.85 14.85
C PRO A 234 -10.75 -12.52 14.13
N GLN A 235 -10.97 -13.81 14.42
CA GLN A 235 -12.11 -14.55 13.88
C GLN A 235 -13.41 -13.78 14.12
N SER A 236 -14.20 -13.58 13.07
CA SER A 236 -15.57 -13.09 13.14
C SER A 236 -16.58 -14.24 13.08
N VAL A 237 -17.85 -13.92 13.28
CA VAL A 237 -18.94 -14.92 13.18
C VAL A 237 -19.02 -15.52 11.76
N ALA A 238 -18.67 -14.73 10.74
CA ALA A 238 -18.85 -15.10 9.34
C ALA A 238 -17.55 -15.58 8.63
N GLY A 239 -16.38 -15.39 9.22
CA GLY A 239 -15.14 -15.71 8.54
C GLY A 239 -13.94 -15.93 9.46
N SER A 240 -12.79 -16.14 8.85
CA SER A 240 -11.53 -16.44 9.53
C SER A 240 -10.38 -15.61 8.98
N PRO A 241 -9.44 -15.19 9.84
CA PRO A 241 -8.21 -14.53 9.41
C PRO A 241 -7.33 -15.47 8.58
N SER A 242 -6.55 -14.88 7.65
CA SER A 242 -5.60 -15.60 6.81
C SER A 242 -4.26 -14.91 6.73
N LEU A 243 -3.20 -15.69 6.50
CA LEU A 243 -1.87 -15.25 6.12
C LEU A 243 -1.56 -15.79 4.72
N ASN A 244 -0.89 -15.00 3.90
CA ASN A 244 -0.53 -15.39 2.55
C ASN A 244 0.94 -15.00 2.30
N ILE A 245 1.78 -15.99 2.01
CA ILE A 245 3.23 -15.84 1.85
C ILE A 245 3.61 -16.28 0.45
N VAL A 246 4.08 -15.33 -0.37
CA VAL A 246 4.39 -15.55 -1.80
C VAL A 246 5.91 -15.64 -1.99
N ALA A 247 6.36 -16.67 -2.70
CA ALA A 247 7.76 -16.83 -3.08
C ALA A 247 8.01 -16.31 -4.51
N ARG A 248 9.03 -15.46 -4.68
CA ARG A 248 9.47 -15.02 -6.02
C ARG A 248 10.49 -15.96 -6.68
N GLU A 249 11.06 -16.89 -5.92
CA GLU A 249 12.11 -17.80 -6.37
C GLU A 249 11.82 -19.26 -5.97
N ASP A 250 12.35 -20.20 -6.77
CA ASP A 250 12.27 -21.62 -6.46
C ASP A 250 13.07 -22.00 -5.21
N ASN A 251 12.60 -23.05 -4.52
CA ASN A 251 13.25 -23.59 -3.32
C ASN A 251 13.42 -22.54 -2.21
N THR A 252 12.44 -21.67 -2.02
CA THR A 252 12.37 -20.72 -0.91
C THR A 252 11.84 -21.45 0.33
N ALA A 253 12.69 -21.61 1.33
CA ALA A 253 12.27 -22.15 2.62
C ALA A 253 11.75 -21.02 3.52
N VAL A 254 10.47 -21.06 3.86
CA VAL A 254 9.79 -20.13 4.77
C VAL A 254 9.63 -20.80 6.11
N THR A 255 10.13 -20.21 7.17
CA THR A 255 9.95 -20.66 8.55
C THR A 255 8.98 -19.76 9.29
N LEU A 256 7.86 -20.32 9.70
CA LEU A 256 6.87 -19.65 10.56
C LEU A 256 7.08 -20.13 12.00
N THR A 257 7.39 -19.22 12.91
CA THR A 257 7.35 -19.46 14.36
C THR A 257 6.03 -18.90 14.90
N PRO A 258 5.00 -19.78 15.05
CA PRO A 258 3.65 -19.30 15.32
C PRO A 258 3.44 -18.99 16.80
N ASN A 259 2.71 -17.92 17.11
CA ASN A 259 2.30 -17.58 18.48
C ASN A 259 1.05 -18.36 18.94
N ALA A 260 0.35 -19.02 18.03
CA ALA A 260 -0.76 -19.93 18.28
C ALA A 260 -0.60 -21.18 17.40
N ALA A 261 -1.31 -22.26 17.72
CA ALA A 261 -1.23 -23.49 16.92
C ALA A 261 -1.68 -23.27 15.46
N VAL A 262 -0.92 -23.82 14.52
CA VAL A 262 -1.28 -23.91 13.09
C VAL A 262 -1.98 -25.24 12.86
N ALA A 263 -3.20 -25.19 12.34
CA ALA A 263 -3.99 -26.41 12.08
C ALA A 263 -3.41 -27.28 10.95
N GLY A 264 -2.59 -26.67 10.05
CA GLY A 264 -2.06 -27.32 8.87
C GLY A 264 -3.08 -27.50 7.76
N GLY A 265 -2.61 -27.96 6.59
CA GLY A 265 -3.45 -28.15 5.41
C GLY A 265 -2.66 -28.72 4.24
N ALA A 266 -3.18 -28.62 3.01
CA ALA A 266 -2.52 -29.18 1.82
C ALA A 266 -1.15 -28.49 1.56
N GLY A 267 -0.07 -29.20 1.84
CA GLY A 267 1.30 -28.72 1.70
C GLY A 267 1.83 -27.88 2.85
N ILE A 268 1.03 -27.61 3.89
CA ILE A 268 1.41 -26.84 5.08
C ILE A 268 1.28 -27.73 6.32
N PRO A 269 2.39 -28.05 7.01
CA PRO A 269 2.35 -28.89 8.20
C PRO A 269 1.64 -28.19 9.38
N ALA A 270 0.99 -28.99 10.24
CA ALA A 270 0.48 -28.51 11.51
C ALA A 270 1.65 -28.22 12.48
N SER A 271 1.47 -27.24 13.37
CA SER A 271 2.48 -26.89 14.36
C SER A 271 1.83 -26.40 15.66
N ALA A 272 2.47 -26.67 16.79
CA ALA A 272 2.07 -26.08 18.07
C ALA A 272 2.55 -24.64 18.19
N ALA A 273 1.90 -23.87 19.08
CA ALA A 273 2.38 -22.52 19.43
C ALA A 273 3.85 -22.56 19.86
N GLY A 274 4.66 -21.61 19.37
CA GLY A 274 6.08 -21.51 19.62
C GLY A 274 6.97 -22.55 18.93
N SER A 275 6.39 -23.51 18.19
CA SER A 275 7.15 -24.54 17.47
C SER A 275 7.31 -24.15 16.00
N PRO A 276 8.56 -23.83 15.53
CA PRO A 276 8.77 -23.45 14.14
C PRO A 276 8.33 -24.52 13.15
N VAL A 277 7.71 -24.11 12.07
CA VAL A 277 7.34 -24.96 10.93
C VAL A 277 7.92 -24.37 9.65
N THR A 278 8.56 -25.21 8.83
CA THR A 278 9.13 -24.80 7.54
C THR A 278 8.27 -25.28 6.39
N ILE A 279 7.98 -24.36 5.47
CA ILE A 279 7.23 -24.57 4.23
C ILE A 279 8.18 -24.24 3.07
N THR A 280 8.36 -25.17 2.14
CA THR A 280 9.15 -24.90 0.94
C THR A 280 8.23 -24.48 -0.20
N LEU A 281 8.50 -23.32 -0.78
CA LEU A 281 7.75 -22.74 -1.89
C LEU A 281 8.63 -22.62 -3.13
N ASN A 282 8.03 -22.77 -4.30
CA ASN A 282 8.65 -22.43 -5.57
C ASN A 282 8.12 -21.09 -6.10
N LYS A 283 8.79 -20.53 -7.09
CA LYS A 283 8.40 -19.27 -7.76
C LYS A 283 6.89 -19.25 -8.07
N GLY A 284 6.23 -18.17 -7.64
CA GLY A 284 4.80 -17.95 -7.85
C GLY A 284 3.88 -18.77 -6.95
N GLN A 285 4.41 -19.61 -6.05
CA GLN A 285 3.58 -20.28 -5.05
C GLN A 285 3.28 -19.36 -3.86
N ASN A 286 2.09 -19.53 -3.31
CA ASN A 286 1.59 -18.85 -2.13
C ASN A 286 1.22 -19.88 -1.06
N ALA A 287 1.82 -19.77 0.13
CA ALA A 287 1.36 -20.49 1.33
C ALA A 287 0.24 -19.69 2.00
N GLN A 288 -1.00 -20.14 1.84
CA GLN A 288 -2.18 -19.58 2.49
C GLN A 288 -2.49 -20.36 3.77
N ILE A 289 -2.58 -19.66 4.89
CA ILE A 289 -3.00 -20.22 6.18
C ILE A 289 -4.27 -19.52 6.63
N THR A 290 -5.41 -20.18 6.45
CA THR A 290 -6.73 -19.69 6.88
C THR A 290 -7.23 -20.57 8.02
N GLN A 291 -7.45 -19.99 9.20
CA GLN A 291 -7.93 -20.69 10.38
C GLN A 291 -8.63 -19.75 11.36
N GLY A 292 -9.44 -20.30 12.28
CA GLY A 292 -10.19 -19.48 13.24
C GLY A 292 -9.32 -18.79 14.30
N THR A 293 -8.14 -19.33 14.61
CA THR A 293 -7.22 -18.72 15.58
C THR A 293 -6.30 -17.74 14.88
N GLU A 294 -6.22 -16.53 15.39
CA GLU A 294 -5.35 -15.47 14.89
C GLU A 294 -3.87 -15.81 15.10
N LEU A 295 -3.05 -15.51 14.09
CA LEU A 295 -1.60 -15.71 14.10
C LEU A 295 -0.82 -14.38 14.12
N THR A 296 -1.48 -13.25 14.35
CA THR A 296 -0.80 -11.95 14.48
C THR A 296 0.29 -12.02 15.54
N GLY A 297 1.48 -11.53 15.17
CA GLY A 297 2.66 -11.57 16.03
C GLY A 297 3.54 -12.81 15.88
N SER A 298 3.14 -13.79 15.06
CA SER A 298 4.04 -14.86 14.66
C SER A 298 5.21 -14.31 13.84
N VAL A 299 6.39 -14.93 13.98
CA VAL A 299 7.57 -14.53 13.22
C VAL A 299 7.65 -15.35 11.94
N ILE A 300 7.88 -14.67 10.81
CA ILE A 300 8.10 -15.27 9.50
C ILE A 300 9.52 -14.92 9.05
N THR A 301 10.34 -15.94 8.80
CA THR A 301 11.66 -15.78 8.20
C THR A 301 11.78 -16.66 6.97
N SER A 302 12.64 -16.28 6.02
CA SER A 302 12.84 -17.07 4.80
C SER A 302 14.27 -17.07 4.32
N THR A 303 14.63 -18.04 3.47
CA THR A 303 15.97 -18.14 2.89
C THR A 303 16.16 -17.23 1.69
N LYS A 304 15.11 -16.68 1.13
CA LYS A 304 15.06 -15.75 0.00
C LYS A 304 13.90 -14.78 0.21
N PRO A 305 13.94 -13.57 -0.42
CA PRO A 305 12.87 -12.60 -0.27
C PRO A 305 11.48 -13.16 -0.63
N ILE A 306 10.51 -12.82 0.20
CA ILE A 306 9.09 -13.20 0.07
C ILE A 306 8.19 -11.97 0.13
N GLY A 307 6.99 -12.06 -0.47
CA GLY A 307 5.91 -11.13 -0.24
C GLY A 307 4.96 -11.68 0.84
N PHE A 308 4.45 -10.80 1.69
CA PHE A 308 3.53 -11.20 2.75
C PHE A 308 2.26 -10.36 2.70
N MET A 309 1.09 -11.03 2.72
CA MET A 309 -0.23 -10.38 2.76
C MET A 309 -1.03 -10.87 3.96
N ALA A 310 -1.57 -9.91 4.72
CA ALA A 310 -2.57 -10.13 5.75
C ALA A 310 -3.96 -10.23 5.11
N GLY A 311 -4.78 -11.17 5.57
CA GLY A 311 -6.12 -11.37 5.02
C GLY A 311 -7.17 -11.77 6.04
N HIS A 312 -8.43 -11.71 5.59
CA HIS A 312 -9.60 -12.23 6.31
C HIS A 312 -10.69 -12.62 5.30
N THR A 313 -11.29 -13.79 5.46
CA THR A 313 -12.30 -14.26 4.48
C THR A 313 -13.60 -13.45 4.52
N CYS A 314 -14.00 -12.94 5.68
CA CYS A 314 -15.22 -12.13 5.88
C CYS A 314 -15.13 -11.43 7.26
N MET A 315 -14.55 -10.25 7.31
CA MET A 315 -14.29 -9.50 8.53
C MET A 315 -15.52 -8.72 9.00
N ASN A 316 -15.74 -8.67 10.31
CA ASN A 316 -16.65 -7.71 10.95
C ASN A 316 -15.86 -6.81 11.90
N MET A 317 -16.13 -5.51 11.90
CA MET A 317 -15.50 -4.57 12.81
C MET A 317 -16.53 -3.60 13.43
N PRO A 318 -16.78 -3.71 14.76
CA PRO A 318 -16.38 -4.79 15.67
C PRO A 318 -17.00 -6.14 15.32
N ALA A 319 -16.46 -7.23 15.84
CA ALA A 319 -16.86 -8.61 15.51
C ALA A 319 -18.35 -8.93 15.78
N SER A 320 -19.02 -8.14 16.61
CA SER A 320 -20.46 -8.30 16.94
C SER A 320 -21.42 -7.69 15.92
N THR A 321 -20.91 -7.04 14.87
CA THR A 321 -21.74 -6.39 13.85
C THR A 321 -22.12 -7.35 12.72
N SER A 322 -23.09 -6.95 11.89
CA SER A 322 -23.46 -7.66 10.66
C SER A 322 -22.84 -6.99 9.45
N TYR A 323 -22.92 -7.67 8.32
CA TYR A 323 -22.27 -7.32 7.05
C TYR A 323 -20.75 -7.30 7.19
N CYS A 324 -20.14 -8.28 6.56
CA CYS A 324 -18.71 -8.48 6.61
C CYS A 324 -18.10 -8.26 5.24
N ASP A 325 -16.90 -7.70 5.21
CA ASP A 325 -16.11 -7.62 3.99
C ASP A 325 -14.84 -8.49 4.06
N HIS A 326 -14.30 -8.85 2.90
CA HIS A 326 -12.97 -9.41 2.78
C HIS A 326 -11.98 -8.42 3.39
N GLY A 327 -10.86 -8.89 3.86
CA GLY A 327 -9.76 -8.04 4.29
C GLY A 327 -8.48 -8.48 3.59
N GLU A 328 -7.74 -7.53 3.02
CA GLU A 328 -6.44 -7.80 2.42
C GLU A 328 -5.53 -6.58 2.50
N GLN A 329 -4.29 -6.78 2.97
CA GLN A 329 -3.24 -5.77 2.92
C GLN A 329 -1.88 -6.43 2.72
N MET A 330 -1.09 -5.92 1.81
CA MET A 330 0.32 -6.30 1.70
C MET A 330 1.11 -5.59 2.80
N ILE A 331 1.93 -6.35 3.51
CA ILE A 331 2.64 -5.89 4.70
C ILE A 331 4.12 -5.67 4.32
N PRO A 332 4.70 -4.51 4.63
CA PRO A 332 6.11 -4.26 4.40
C PRO A 332 6.99 -5.13 5.32
N PRO A 333 8.24 -5.41 4.93
CA PRO A 333 9.20 -6.15 5.74
C PRO A 333 9.60 -5.37 7.00
N VAL A 334 10.12 -6.08 8.01
CA VAL A 334 10.48 -5.48 9.31
C VAL A 334 11.40 -4.27 9.18
N LYS A 335 12.39 -4.33 8.29
CA LYS A 335 13.33 -3.22 8.06
C LYS A 335 12.66 -1.91 7.60
N ALA A 336 11.46 -1.99 7.03
CA ALA A 336 10.69 -0.83 6.56
C ALA A 336 9.67 -0.32 7.59
N LEU A 337 9.52 -0.98 8.75
CA LEU A 337 8.61 -0.54 9.81
C LEU A 337 9.16 0.69 10.53
N GLY A 338 8.26 1.61 10.89
CA GLY A 338 8.62 2.84 11.58
C GLY A 338 8.60 2.74 13.10
N SER A 339 9.28 3.68 13.73
CA SER A 339 9.18 4.00 15.16
C SER A 339 8.21 5.16 15.44
N SER A 340 7.58 5.72 14.41
CA SER A 340 6.59 6.81 14.53
C SER A 340 5.52 6.66 13.47
N TYR A 341 4.26 6.90 13.86
CA TYR A 341 3.10 6.89 12.96
C TYR A 341 2.13 8.03 13.26
N VAL A 342 1.40 8.46 12.23
CA VAL A 342 0.34 9.45 12.35
C VAL A 342 -1.00 8.75 12.08
N GLY A 343 -1.90 8.77 13.07
CA GLY A 343 -3.24 8.21 12.97
C GLY A 343 -4.27 9.29 12.64
N VAL A 344 -4.87 9.20 11.46
CA VAL A 344 -6.00 10.02 11.02
C VAL A 344 -7.08 9.12 10.48
N MET A 345 -8.25 9.14 11.10
CA MET A 345 -9.43 8.41 10.64
C MET A 345 -9.84 8.88 9.24
N TYR A 346 -10.37 7.98 8.40
CA TYR A 346 -11.02 8.33 7.13
C TYR A 346 -12.13 9.39 7.33
N ARG A 347 -12.66 9.95 6.24
CA ARG A 347 -13.82 10.86 6.32
C ARG A 347 -15.01 10.14 6.96
N PRO A 348 -15.63 10.66 8.03
CA PRO A 348 -16.85 10.08 8.57
C PRO A 348 -17.91 9.85 7.48
N ARG A 349 -18.46 8.65 7.40
CA ARG A 349 -19.50 8.30 6.41
C ARG A 349 -20.85 8.95 6.76
N VAL A 350 -21.07 9.14 8.06
CA VAL A 350 -22.21 9.88 8.63
C VAL A 350 -21.75 10.72 9.81
N ALA A 351 -22.51 11.76 10.16
CA ALA A 351 -22.13 12.70 11.23
C ALA A 351 -21.94 12.03 12.61
N GLN A 352 -22.59 10.89 12.84
CA GLN A 352 -22.49 10.15 14.10
C GLN A 352 -21.24 9.28 14.20
N GLU A 353 -20.53 9.04 13.09
CA GLU A 353 -19.29 8.28 13.08
C GLU A 353 -18.12 9.14 13.58
N THR A 354 -17.98 9.22 14.89
CA THR A 354 -16.99 10.08 15.56
C THR A 354 -15.70 9.37 15.92
N SER A 355 -15.59 8.06 15.69
CA SER A 355 -14.39 7.25 16.01
C SER A 355 -14.32 6.00 15.15
N THR A 356 -13.10 5.46 15.03
CA THR A 356 -12.84 4.15 14.42
C THR A 356 -11.87 3.34 15.28
N TYR A 357 -11.57 2.11 14.85
CA TYR A 357 -10.65 1.22 15.54
C TYR A 357 -9.26 1.30 14.93
N TRP A 358 -8.28 1.18 15.81
CA TRP A 358 -6.85 1.16 15.50
C TRP A 358 -6.25 -0.10 16.08
N ARG A 359 -5.28 -0.69 15.38
CA ARG A 359 -4.51 -1.83 15.88
C ARG A 359 -3.02 -1.49 15.85
N ILE A 360 -2.34 -1.71 16.97
CA ILE A 360 -0.88 -1.67 17.06
C ILE A 360 -0.38 -3.10 17.24
N VAL A 361 0.71 -3.43 16.52
CA VAL A 361 1.41 -4.72 16.62
C VAL A 361 2.89 -4.45 16.87
N GLY A 362 3.44 -5.00 17.95
CA GLY A 362 4.86 -4.86 18.31
C GLY A 362 5.76 -5.77 17.48
N ALA A 363 6.88 -5.25 17.02
CA ALA A 363 7.91 -6.03 16.32
C ALA A 363 9.09 -6.40 17.24
N VAL A 364 9.29 -5.69 18.35
CA VAL A 364 10.40 -5.87 19.30
C VAL A 364 9.89 -5.82 20.73
N ASP A 365 10.51 -6.61 21.62
CA ASP A 365 10.20 -6.62 23.06
C ASP A 365 10.59 -5.30 23.73
N GLY A 366 9.83 -4.90 24.76
CA GLY A 366 10.12 -3.71 25.54
C GLY A 366 9.89 -2.38 24.80
N THR A 367 9.09 -2.38 23.74
CA THR A 367 8.69 -1.17 23.03
C THR A 367 7.78 -0.34 23.91
N THR A 368 8.18 0.90 24.21
CA THR A 368 7.38 1.89 24.95
C THR A 368 6.78 2.90 23.97
N LEU A 369 5.52 3.25 24.14
CA LEU A 369 4.79 4.10 23.21
C LEU A 369 4.35 5.41 23.88
N THR A 370 4.57 6.52 23.20
CA THR A 370 4.10 7.85 23.60
C THR A 370 3.16 8.41 22.53
N TYR A 371 2.20 9.23 22.96
CA TYR A 371 1.19 9.81 22.08
C TYR A 371 1.16 11.32 22.19
N SER A 372 0.94 12.02 21.08
CA SER A 372 0.75 13.49 21.07
C SER A 372 -0.49 13.94 21.84
N THR A 373 -1.47 13.05 22.01
CA THR A 373 -2.70 13.29 22.78
C THR A 373 -3.23 11.98 23.37
N THR A 374 -4.14 12.05 24.34
CA THR A 374 -4.73 10.85 24.96
C THR A 374 -5.73 10.21 24.01
N VAL A 375 -5.47 8.96 23.59
CA VAL A 375 -6.31 8.20 22.65
C VAL A 375 -6.71 6.81 23.14
N GLY A 376 -6.27 6.41 24.34
CA GLY A 376 -6.57 5.09 24.92
C GLY A 376 -5.75 3.94 24.33
N GLY A 377 -4.70 4.24 23.57
CA GLY A 377 -3.76 3.24 23.04
C GLY A 377 -2.81 2.70 24.13
N PRO A 378 -2.08 1.59 23.84
CA PRO A 378 -1.13 1.00 24.79
C PRO A 378 0.09 1.91 24.99
N THR A 379 0.65 1.93 26.18
CA THR A 379 1.91 2.66 26.48
C THR A 379 3.14 1.76 26.41
N THR A 380 2.96 0.46 26.32
CA THR A 380 4.01 -0.54 26.12
C THR A 380 3.47 -1.66 25.23
N ILE A 381 4.34 -2.26 24.42
CA ILE A 381 4.00 -3.44 23.62
C ILE A 381 5.26 -4.29 23.42
N ASN A 382 5.11 -5.62 23.41
CA ASN A 382 6.19 -6.56 23.17
C ASN A 382 6.10 -7.14 21.75
N LYS A 383 7.17 -7.80 21.32
CA LYS A 383 7.20 -8.56 20.06
C LYS A 383 6.02 -9.52 19.99
N GLY A 384 5.27 -9.40 18.89
CA GLY A 384 4.11 -10.24 18.66
C GLY A 384 2.85 -9.91 19.45
N GLU A 385 2.93 -8.96 20.37
CA GLU A 385 1.75 -8.46 21.07
C GLU A 385 0.95 -7.53 20.16
N GLN A 386 -0.37 -7.56 20.30
CA GLN A 386 -1.28 -6.68 19.58
C GLN A 386 -2.28 -6.04 20.53
N VAL A 387 -2.59 -4.78 20.26
CA VAL A 387 -3.64 -4.05 21.01
C VAL A 387 -4.53 -3.31 20.02
N THR A 388 -5.85 -3.49 20.20
CA THR A 388 -6.87 -2.73 19.44
C THR A 388 -7.52 -1.73 20.38
N PHE A 389 -7.61 -0.46 19.95
CA PHE A 389 -8.26 0.63 20.69
C PHE A 389 -9.13 1.46 19.75
N GLN A 390 -9.97 2.35 20.28
CA GLN A 390 -10.91 3.13 19.52
C GLN A 390 -10.72 4.62 19.77
N THR A 391 -10.55 5.40 18.71
CA THR A 391 -10.53 6.87 18.74
C THR A 391 -10.83 7.47 17.37
N GLY A 392 -11.41 8.67 17.34
CA GLY A 392 -11.50 9.51 16.14
C GLY A 392 -10.62 10.76 16.24
N THR A 393 -9.96 10.95 17.37
CA THR A 393 -9.01 12.04 17.56
C THR A 393 -7.73 11.74 16.79
N PRO A 394 -7.28 12.62 15.89
CA PRO A 394 -5.97 12.47 15.24
C PRO A 394 -4.84 12.46 16.26
N PHE A 395 -3.82 11.63 16.01
CA PHE A 395 -2.70 11.47 16.94
C PHE A 395 -1.40 11.13 16.22
N VAL A 396 -0.29 11.42 16.88
CA VAL A 396 1.02 10.84 16.58
C VAL A 396 1.32 9.84 17.68
N VAL A 397 1.82 8.66 17.30
CA VAL A 397 2.34 7.65 18.24
C VAL A 397 3.79 7.35 17.89
N GLN A 398 4.66 7.29 18.90
CA GLN A 398 6.09 7.07 18.74
C GLN A 398 6.60 6.06 19.75
N SER A 399 7.50 5.17 19.32
CA SER A 399 8.33 4.38 20.22
C SER A 399 9.58 5.18 20.67
N GLN A 400 10.38 4.59 21.54
CA GLN A 400 11.56 5.26 22.11
C GLN A 400 12.67 5.53 21.10
N ASP A 401 12.80 4.73 20.04
CA ASP A 401 13.87 4.83 19.02
C ASP A 401 13.57 3.93 17.79
N SER A 402 14.46 3.96 16.80
CA SER A 402 14.36 3.15 15.57
C SER A 402 14.58 1.64 15.79
N ASP A 403 15.17 1.23 16.90
CA ASP A 403 15.40 -0.18 17.22
C ASP A 403 14.13 -0.85 17.81
N HIS A 404 13.09 -0.05 18.02
CA HIS A 404 11.78 -0.50 18.52
C HIS A 404 10.65 -0.17 17.53
N PRO A 405 10.72 -0.68 16.28
CA PRO A 405 9.66 -0.49 15.30
C PRO A 405 8.39 -1.24 15.69
N PHE A 406 7.26 -0.75 15.19
CA PHE A 406 5.95 -1.36 15.38
C PHE A 406 5.09 -1.14 14.13
N MET A 407 3.88 -1.67 14.09
CA MET A 407 2.90 -1.44 13.02
C MET A 407 1.66 -0.77 13.57
N LEU A 408 1.08 0.13 12.79
CA LEU A 408 -0.22 0.75 13.05
C LEU A 408 -1.17 0.45 11.88
N PHE A 409 -2.41 0.11 12.20
CA PHE A 409 -3.47 -0.14 11.22
C PHE A 409 -4.74 0.62 11.59
N THR A 410 -5.48 1.03 10.57
CA THR A 410 -6.80 1.67 10.68
C THR A 410 -7.87 0.71 10.20
N TYR A 411 -8.96 0.57 10.94
CA TYR A 411 -10.16 -0.13 10.48
C TYR A 411 -11.24 0.87 10.03
N MET A 412 -11.99 0.51 9.00
CA MET A 412 -13.35 1.01 8.80
C MET A 412 -14.31 0.08 9.56
N THR A 413 -15.33 0.63 10.20
CA THR A 413 -16.32 -0.17 10.92
C THR A 413 -17.38 -0.73 9.97
N SER A 414 -17.99 -1.87 10.33
CA SER A 414 -19.14 -2.41 9.61
C SER A 414 -20.27 -1.38 9.54
N SER A 415 -21.06 -1.40 8.47
CA SER A 415 -22.13 -0.43 8.24
C SER A 415 -23.14 -0.39 9.39
N THR A 416 -23.46 -1.53 10.00
CA THR A 416 -24.40 -1.59 11.14
C THR A 416 -23.88 -0.94 12.43
N ALA A 417 -22.58 -0.69 12.53
CA ALA A 417 -22.00 0.07 13.64
C ALA A 417 -22.26 1.59 13.51
N VAL A 418 -22.62 2.07 12.34
CA VAL A 418 -22.77 3.50 12.02
C VAL A 418 -24.18 3.77 11.51
N SER A 419 -24.47 3.37 10.27
CA SER A 419 -25.79 3.49 9.61
C SER A 419 -25.80 2.56 8.42
N GLU A 420 -26.76 1.67 8.36
CA GLU A 420 -26.89 0.70 7.27
C GLU A 420 -26.90 1.39 5.90
N GLY A 421 -26.08 0.86 4.99
CA GLY A 421 -25.98 1.34 3.62
C GLY A 421 -24.77 2.24 3.33
N TYR A 422 -23.94 2.56 4.31
CA TYR A 422 -22.72 3.36 4.13
C TYR A 422 -21.47 2.51 4.35
N GLY A 423 -20.98 1.89 3.29
CA GLY A 423 -19.77 1.08 3.35
C GLY A 423 -19.86 -0.13 4.26
N ASP A 424 -18.79 -0.87 4.41
CA ASP A 424 -18.63 -2.02 5.29
C ASP A 424 -17.19 -2.10 5.83
N PRO A 425 -16.80 -3.08 6.66
CA PRO A 425 -15.50 -3.02 7.31
C PRO A 425 -14.35 -3.14 6.31
N ASP A 426 -13.30 -2.40 6.57
CA ASP A 426 -12.03 -2.51 5.87
C ASP A 426 -10.85 -2.37 6.84
N PHE A 427 -9.66 -2.69 6.38
CA PHE A 427 -8.43 -2.70 7.16
C PHE A 427 -7.28 -2.16 6.32
N VAL A 428 -6.65 -1.08 6.79
CA VAL A 428 -5.62 -0.38 6.01
C VAL A 428 -4.36 -0.15 6.83
N THR A 429 -3.22 -0.45 6.20
CA THR A 429 -1.90 -0.21 6.76
C THR A 429 -1.62 1.29 6.86
N SER A 430 -1.17 1.75 8.03
CA SER A 430 -0.62 3.09 8.20
C SER A 430 0.83 3.11 7.73
N VAL A 431 1.19 4.11 6.93
CA VAL A 431 2.57 4.33 6.47
C VAL A 431 3.27 5.24 7.48
N PRO A 432 4.48 4.89 7.96
CA PRO A 432 5.21 5.79 8.86
C PRO A 432 5.72 7.02 8.09
N PRO A 433 5.82 8.21 8.72
CA PRO A 433 6.27 9.44 8.04
C PRO A 433 7.63 9.33 7.35
N ALA A 434 8.54 8.50 7.86
CA ALA A 434 9.83 8.23 7.23
C ALA A 434 9.74 7.48 5.88
N GLN A 435 8.54 6.97 5.54
CA GLN A 435 8.26 6.28 4.26
C GLN A 435 7.26 7.08 3.39
N TYR A 436 6.95 8.32 3.72
CA TYR A 436 6.14 9.20 2.88
C TYR A 436 6.85 9.55 1.57
N LEU A 437 6.06 9.86 0.54
CA LEU A 437 6.54 10.26 -0.79
C LEU A 437 6.15 11.72 -1.07
N GLU A 438 6.85 12.35 -2.00
CA GLU A 438 6.51 13.69 -2.49
C GLU A 438 5.47 13.68 -3.62
N ALA A 439 5.31 12.53 -4.28
CA ALA A 439 4.33 12.35 -5.35
C ALA A 439 3.71 10.97 -5.31
N TYR A 440 2.42 10.90 -5.65
CA TYR A 440 1.66 9.66 -5.76
C TYR A 440 0.85 9.65 -7.05
N VAL A 441 0.84 8.49 -7.70
CA VAL A 441 -0.18 8.15 -8.71
C VAL A 441 -1.07 7.08 -8.08
N PHE A 442 -2.36 7.33 -8.01
CA PHE A 442 -3.32 6.43 -7.39
C PHE A 442 -4.58 6.26 -8.25
N PHE A 443 -5.41 5.30 -7.90
CA PHE A 443 -6.61 4.95 -8.66
C PHE A 443 -7.87 5.02 -7.80
N ALA A 444 -8.82 5.85 -8.20
CA ALA A 444 -10.17 5.88 -7.64
C ALA A 444 -11.04 4.89 -8.41
N ASP A 445 -11.50 3.81 -7.76
CA ASP A 445 -12.25 2.73 -8.42
C ASP A 445 -13.58 3.28 -9.00
N PRO A 446 -13.82 3.15 -10.32
CA PRO A 446 -15.01 3.69 -10.98
C PRO A 446 -16.31 2.97 -10.64
N THR A 447 -16.25 1.87 -9.89
CA THR A 447 -17.42 1.11 -9.47
C THR A 447 -17.97 1.53 -8.11
N TYR A 448 -17.27 2.43 -7.39
CA TYR A 448 -17.70 2.94 -6.08
C TYR A 448 -18.32 4.34 -6.18
N PRO A 449 -19.49 4.56 -5.55
CA PRO A 449 -20.20 5.84 -5.63
C PRO A 449 -19.62 6.96 -4.79
N GLU A 450 -18.73 6.64 -3.84
CA GLU A 450 -18.00 7.60 -3.01
C GLU A 450 -16.54 7.23 -2.92
N THR A 451 -15.66 8.21 -3.10
CA THR A 451 -14.20 8.09 -2.92
C THR A 451 -13.64 9.35 -2.31
N ASN A 452 -12.81 9.19 -1.27
CA ASN A 452 -12.16 10.30 -0.58
C ASN A 452 -10.71 9.96 -0.23
N LEU A 453 -9.94 11.01 0.05
CA LEU A 453 -8.55 10.95 0.44
C LEU A 453 -8.38 11.41 1.89
N VAL A 454 -7.47 10.76 2.60
CA VAL A 454 -6.84 11.29 3.81
C VAL A 454 -5.42 11.64 3.46
N VAL A 455 -5.05 12.89 3.68
CA VAL A 455 -3.72 13.42 3.39
C VAL A 455 -3.11 13.96 4.67
N VAL A 456 -1.89 13.53 4.99
CA VAL A 456 -1.13 13.98 6.16
C VAL A 456 0.18 14.57 5.68
N ARG A 457 0.47 15.82 6.03
CA ARG A 457 1.76 16.44 5.71
C ARG A 457 2.56 16.78 6.97
N ALA A 458 3.87 16.64 6.86
CA ALA A 458 4.82 17.04 7.89
C ALA A 458 5.40 18.41 7.57
N LYS A 459 5.91 19.10 8.58
CA LYS A 459 6.80 20.23 8.36
C LYS A 459 8.09 19.76 7.70
N ASP A 460 8.50 20.50 6.69
CA ASP A 460 9.77 20.28 6.03
C ASP A 460 10.96 20.77 6.91
N THR A 461 12.16 20.57 6.41
CA THR A 461 13.42 20.96 7.06
C THR A 461 13.52 22.46 7.37
N ASP A 462 12.81 23.30 6.62
CA ASP A 462 12.67 24.74 6.87
C ASP A 462 11.62 25.10 7.95
N GLY A 463 10.96 24.10 8.54
CA GLY A 463 9.91 24.25 9.56
C GLY A 463 8.56 24.70 9.01
N GLN A 464 8.35 24.63 7.69
CA GLN A 464 7.10 25.03 7.04
C GLN A 464 6.35 23.82 6.49
N PHE A 465 5.03 23.92 6.39
CA PHE A 465 4.21 22.99 5.66
C PHE A 465 4.19 23.38 4.17
N LYS A 466 4.49 22.43 3.28
CA LYS A 466 4.42 22.65 1.83
C LYS A 466 3.01 22.39 1.30
N ASP A 467 2.67 23.04 0.20
CA ASP A 467 1.39 22.82 -0.46
C ASP A 467 1.34 21.43 -1.09
N VAL A 468 0.22 20.76 -0.94
CA VAL A 468 -0.07 19.49 -1.60
C VAL A 468 -1.09 19.75 -2.70
N ASN A 469 -0.72 19.43 -3.94
CA ASN A 469 -1.50 19.73 -5.15
C ASN A 469 -2.10 18.44 -5.72
N LEU A 470 -3.41 18.38 -5.81
CA LEU A 470 -4.15 17.31 -6.48
C LEU A 470 -4.51 17.75 -7.90
N ASP A 471 -4.30 16.90 -8.90
CA ASP A 471 -4.49 17.18 -10.32
C ASP A 471 -5.84 17.79 -10.68
N CYS A 472 -6.91 17.35 -10.01
CA CYS A 472 -8.28 17.78 -10.30
C CYS A 472 -8.78 18.96 -9.44
N LEU A 473 -8.11 19.29 -8.32
CA LEU A 473 -8.52 20.37 -7.40
C LEU A 473 -7.45 21.47 -7.23
N GLY A 474 -6.20 21.23 -7.63
CA GLY A 474 -5.07 22.11 -7.31
C GLY A 474 -4.66 21.99 -5.83
N PRO A 475 -4.19 23.09 -5.19
CA PRO A 475 -3.75 23.08 -3.80
C PRO A 475 -4.87 22.65 -2.85
N LEU A 476 -4.61 21.62 -2.04
CA LEU A 476 -5.55 21.16 -1.02
C LEU A 476 -5.69 22.20 0.10
N THR A 477 -6.88 22.30 0.64
CA THR A 477 -7.25 23.23 1.70
C THR A 477 -7.89 22.50 2.90
N GLY A 478 -8.32 23.25 3.93
CA GLY A 478 -9.01 22.67 5.08
C GLY A 478 -8.12 21.90 6.04
N TRP A 479 -6.83 22.19 6.04
CA TRP A 479 -5.84 21.58 6.92
C TRP A 479 -6.19 21.77 8.38
N GLN A 480 -6.08 20.69 9.16
CA GLN A 480 -6.31 20.65 10.59
C GLN A 480 -5.04 20.20 11.32
N PRO A 481 -4.63 20.86 12.40
CA PRO A 481 -3.43 20.46 13.14
C PRO A 481 -3.64 19.12 13.86
N ILE A 482 -2.60 18.30 13.90
CA ILE A 482 -2.49 17.10 14.74
C ILE A 482 -1.60 17.43 15.95
N ASP A 483 -0.44 18.00 15.69
CA ASP A 483 0.50 18.53 16.68
C ASP A 483 1.32 19.70 16.10
N ALA A 484 2.50 19.97 16.66
CA ALA A 484 3.37 21.04 16.17
C ALA A 484 4.03 20.76 14.81
N ASN A 485 4.10 19.46 14.38
CA ASN A 485 4.85 18.99 13.23
C ASN A 485 3.98 18.41 12.12
N TYR A 486 2.72 18.07 12.41
CA TYR A 486 1.83 17.40 11.47
C TYR A 486 0.48 18.07 11.40
N GLU A 487 -0.06 18.12 10.19
CA GLU A 487 -1.46 18.45 9.94
C GLU A 487 -2.05 17.56 8.87
N TYR A 488 -3.38 17.48 8.82
CA TYR A 488 -4.10 16.63 7.87
C TYR A 488 -5.25 17.36 7.20
N THR A 489 -5.65 16.86 6.04
CA THR A 489 -6.93 17.20 5.41
C THR A 489 -7.63 15.96 4.91
N ARG A 490 -8.94 16.05 4.70
CA ARG A 490 -9.76 15.05 4.02
C ARG A 490 -10.39 15.70 2.80
N THR A 491 -10.27 15.04 1.66
CA THR A 491 -10.70 15.60 0.38
C THR A 491 -11.54 14.57 -0.36
N ASP A 492 -12.75 14.95 -0.74
CA ASP A 492 -13.60 14.09 -1.56
C ASP A 492 -13.23 14.22 -3.04
N LEU A 493 -13.19 13.10 -3.75
CA LEU A 493 -13.12 13.04 -5.21
C LEU A 493 -14.51 12.85 -5.80
N ILE A 494 -15.24 11.89 -5.24
CA ILE A 494 -16.57 11.48 -5.66
C ILE A 494 -17.44 11.39 -4.41
N THR A 495 -18.65 11.92 -4.45
CA THR A 495 -19.60 11.90 -3.34
C THR A 495 -20.98 11.40 -3.77
N GLY A 496 -21.74 10.90 -2.81
CA GLY A 496 -23.13 10.50 -3.00
C GLY A 496 -23.27 9.38 -4.03
N ASN A 497 -23.89 9.66 -5.16
CA ASN A 497 -24.12 8.70 -6.24
C ASN A 497 -23.26 9.06 -7.46
N PHE A 498 -21.96 8.83 -7.40
CA PHE A 498 -20.98 9.13 -8.45
C PHE A 498 -20.90 10.62 -8.85
N MET A 499 -21.15 11.51 -7.90
CA MET A 499 -21.06 12.96 -8.16
C MET A 499 -19.63 13.43 -7.98
N ALA A 500 -19.06 14.00 -9.03
CA ALA A 500 -17.73 14.57 -9.02
C ALA A 500 -17.63 15.80 -8.11
N VAL A 501 -16.51 15.94 -7.39
CA VAL A 501 -16.17 17.15 -6.64
C VAL A 501 -15.19 17.98 -7.48
N GLY A 502 -15.57 19.20 -7.80
CA GLY A 502 -14.77 20.05 -8.70
C GLY A 502 -14.61 19.41 -10.08
N ASN A 503 -13.36 19.27 -10.53
CA ASN A 503 -13.01 18.60 -11.78
C ASN A 503 -12.58 17.13 -11.59
N CYS A 504 -12.75 16.56 -10.37
CA CYS A 504 -12.34 15.19 -10.09
C CYS A 504 -13.23 14.17 -10.79
N SER A 505 -12.70 12.99 -11.01
CA SER A 505 -13.40 11.85 -11.60
C SER A 505 -13.01 10.59 -10.85
N THR A 506 -13.53 9.46 -11.25
CA THR A 506 -12.92 8.15 -10.95
C THR A 506 -11.79 7.88 -11.93
N GLY A 507 -10.97 6.90 -11.63
CA GLY A 507 -9.81 6.54 -12.45
C GLY A 507 -8.49 7.01 -11.84
N ARG A 508 -7.52 7.28 -12.70
CA ARG A 508 -6.18 7.71 -12.30
C ARG A 508 -6.18 9.15 -11.83
N HIS A 509 -5.45 9.39 -10.74
CA HIS A 509 -5.13 10.72 -10.22
C HIS A 509 -3.64 10.84 -9.88
N GLU A 510 -3.18 12.08 -9.85
CA GLU A 510 -1.84 12.45 -9.40
C GLU A 510 -1.93 13.53 -8.32
N ILE A 511 -1.13 13.34 -7.27
CA ILE A 511 -1.03 14.28 -6.15
C ILE A 511 0.44 14.45 -5.77
N LYS A 512 0.89 15.71 -5.60
CA LYS A 512 2.31 16.01 -5.35
C LYS A 512 2.51 17.23 -4.45
N SER A 513 3.69 17.28 -3.84
CA SER A 513 4.16 18.36 -2.95
C SER A 513 5.67 18.49 -3.06
N ASP A 514 6.20 19.63 -2.63
CA ASP A 514 7.65 19.86 -2.50
C ASP A 514 8.24 19.28 -1.20
N ALA A 515 7.45 18.50 -0.45
CA ALA A 515 7.90 17.77 0.74
C ALA A 515 7.08 16.48 0.90
N PRO A 516 7.64 15.42 1.53
CA PRO A 516 6.96 14.16 1.72
C PRO A 516 5.66 14.29 2.51
N PHE A 517 4.62 13.57 2.07
CA PHE A 517 3.31 13.50 2.74
C PHE A 517 2.72 12.09 2.65
N GLY A 518 1.81 11.73 3.54
CA GLY A 518 1.10 10.45 3.53
C GLY A 518 -0.24 10.57 2.82
N LEU A 519 -0.60 9.54 2.04
CA LEU A 519 -1.84 9.45 1.28
C LEU A 519 -2.54 8.12 1.54
N TRP A 520 -3.83 8.18 1.88
CA TRP A 520 -4.73 7.02 1.92
C TRP A 520 -5.97 7.28 1.07
N VAL A 521 -6.31 6.29 0.27
CA VAL A 521 -7.50 6.30 -0.60
C VAL A 521 -8.58 5.44 0.06
N TRP A 522 -9.80 5.96 0.17
CA TRP A 522 -10.94 5.28 0.73
C TRP A 522 -12.14 5.43 -0.16
N GLY A 523 -12.85 4.33 -0.42
CA GLY A 523 -14.11 4.36 -1.14
C GLY A 523 -15.13 3.44 -0.52
N TRP A 524 -16.42 3.78 -0.67
CA TRP A 524 -17.51 2.98 -0.13
C TRP A 524 -18.83 3.15 -0.87
N GLY A 525 -19.72 2.20 -0.63
CA GLY A 525 -21.12 2.23 -1.10
C GLY A 525 -21.98 3.22 -0.31
N THR A 526 -23.09 3.64 -0.89
CA THR A 526 -24.04 4.60 -0.29
C THR A 526 -25.47 4.18 -0.54
N PRO A 527 -26.42 4.46 0.38
CA PRO A 527 -27.84 4.21 0.18
C PRO A 527 -28.49 5.11 -0.89
N LEU A 528 -27.75 6.12 -1.39
CA LEU A 528 -28.23 7.02 -2.46
C LEU A 528 -28.27 6.35 -3.83
N THR A 529 -27.59 5.21 -4.01
CA THR A 529 -27.67 4.40 -5.23
C THR A 529 -28.71 3.30 -5.12
N THR A 530 -29.40 2.97 -6.24
CA THR A 530 -30.41 1.91 -6.30
C THR A 530 -29.91 0.65 -7.00
N THR A 531 -28.81 0.75 -7.74
CA THR A 531 -28.29 -0.33 -8.61
C THR A 531 -26.99 -0.95 -8.10
N PHE A 532 -26.35 -0.33 -7.11
CA PHE A 532 -25.08 -0.74 -6.54
C PHE A 532 -25.22 -1.13 -5.08
N THR A 533 -24.36 -2.02 -4.63
CA THR A 533 -24.32 -2.44 -3.22
C THR A 533 -23.97 -1.25 -2.33
N LYS A 534 -24.63 -1.20 -1.20
CA LYS A 534 -24.46 -0.13 -0.20
C LYS A 534 -23.35 -0.46 0.77
N ASN A 535 -23.27 -1.74 1.17
CA ASN A 535 -22.40 -2.24 2.20
C ASN A 535 -21.15 -2.86 1.54
N VAL A 536 -20.29 -2.01 1.00
CA VAL A 536 -18.99 -2.37 0.39
C VAL A 536 -18.03 -1.23 0.61
N SER A 537 -16.76 -1.55 0.78
CA SER A 537 -15.68 -0.57 0.89
C SER A 537 -14.37 -1.06 0.32
N TYR A 538 -13.46 -0.13 0.11
CA TYR A 538 -12.06 -0.40 -0.14
C TYR A 538 -11.22 0.68 0.51
N GLY A 539 -9.99 0.31 0.90
CA GLY A 539 -9.01 1.26 1.40
C GLY A 539 -7.59 0.77 1.17
N TYR A 540 -6.68 1.69 0.84
CA TYR A 540 -5.27 1.38 0.70
C TYR A 540 -4.41 2.65 0.83
N PRO A 541 -3.12 2.53 1.24
CA PRO A 541 -2.19 3.64 1.14
C PRO A 541 -1.90 3.91 -0.35
N GLY A 542 -1.87 5.18 -0.77
CA GLY A 542 -1.68 5.59 -2.17
C GLY A 542 -0.33 5.16 -2.75
N GLY A 543 0.64 4.89 -1.91
CA GLY A 543 1.99 4.45 -2.20
C GLY A 543 2.88 4.60 -0.96
N MET A 544 4.10 4.15 -1.03
CA MET A 544 5.08 4.32 0.05
C MET A 544 6.50 4.08 -0.43
N ASN A 545 7.45 4.68 0.26
CA ASN A 545 8.83 4.21 0.27
C ASN A 545 8.92 2.92 1.13
N VAL A 546 9.84 2.02 0.81
CA VAL A 546 10.07 0.76 1.53
C VAL A 546 11.58 0.62 1.84
N ALA A 547 12.25 1.75 1.96
CA ALA A 547 13.65 1.79 2.32
C ALA A 547 13.88 1.23 3.74
N PRO A 548 15.03 0.63 4.02
CA PRO A 548 15.40 0.24 5.37
C PRO A 548 15.51 1.49 6.28
N ILE A 549 14.64 1.59 7.29
CA ILE A 549 14.64 2.69 8.28
C ILE A 549 14.92 2.20 9.71
N ASN A 550 15.16 0.92 9.87
CA ASN A 550 15.65 0.28 11.09
C ASN A 550 16.59 -0.89 10.76
N ALA A 551 17.31 -1.39 11.75
CA ALA A 551 18.27 -2.49 11.62
C ALA A 551 17.80 -3.78 12.31
N VAL A 552 16.54 -3.90 12.65
CA VAL A 552 15.97 -5.04 13.38
C VAL A 552 15.93 -6.28 12.50
N ILE A 553 16.40 -7.41 13.05
CA ILE A 553 16.31 -8.76 12.49
C ILE A 553 15.55 -9.62 13.49
N LEU A 554 14.58 -10.46 13.04
CA LEU A 554 13.69 -11.25 13.87
C LEU A 554 14.27 -12.60 14.31
#